data_07c5acbac170c6272687979f507fff4f
#
_entry.id   07c5acbac170c6272687979f507fff4f
#
_cell.length_a   1.000
_cell.length_b   1.000
_cell.length_c   1.000
_cell.angle_alpha   90.00
_cell.angle_beta   90.00
_cell.angle_gamma   90.00
#
_symmetry.space_group_name_H-M   'P 1'
#
loop_
_entity.id
_entity.type
_entity.pdbx_description
1 polymer ?
#
loop_
_entity_poly.entity_id
_entity_poly.type
_entity_poly.pdbx_seq_one_letter_code
_entity_poly.pdbx_strand_id
1 'polypeptide(L)'
;MVDIIFLTFNRLYYTKITLPVLLNSYNNSFKVHIVDNGSTDGTVEYLKKISHPKIESIIYNKKNEGLVKPTKKFWKESNADLVGKIDNDILVPKNWVEKLIDAHLKIPQLGVCGYCHFRGEDYNKVAVSQKVEDINGVYIRRQPWIGGNYIVKRSTVLQNNRYRQSRKLFQKRILYGFNKYQETLAKNGFIHGYLCDENNSLYTWDHIDDPRHPFFFKDEEYYKIRNMTEDDIIKWYKKDAKEFLQ
;
A
#
# COMPACT_ATOMS: atom_id res chain seq x y z
N MET A 1 -18.18 4.68 1.97
CA MET A 1 -17.32 5.22 0.89
C MET A 1 -15.86 5.07 1.29
N VAL A 2 -14.95 4.89 0.34
CA VAL A 2 -13.50 4.79 0.60
C VAL A 2 -12.77 5.93 -0.09
N ASP A 3 -11.87 6.61 0.61
CA ASP A 3 -10.93 7.54 0.02
C ASP A 3 -9.55 6.89 -0.05
N ILE A 4 -8.93 6.99 -1.23
CA ILE A 4 -7.61 6.42 -1.50
C ILE A 4 -6.62 7.55 -1.75
N ILE A 5 -5.52 7.59 -1.00
CA ILE A 5 -4.37 8.41 -1.40
C ILE A 5 -3.51 7.63 -2.39
N PHE A 6 -3.27 8.24 -3.56
CA PHE A 6 -2.29 7.81 -4.54
C PHE A 6 -1.10 8.77 -4.45
N LEU A 7 0.00 8.28 -3.89
CA LEU A 7 1.18 9.10 -3.64
C LEU A 7 2.23 8.82 -4.72
N THR A 8 2.68 9.86 -5.41
CA THR A 8 3.73 9.76 -6.43
C THR A 8 4.89 10.72 -6.14
N PHE A 9 6.08 10.28 -6.49
CA PHE A 9 7.31 11.09 -6.50
C PHE A 9 8.21 10.56 -7.61
N ASN A 10 8.37 11.34 -8.69
CA ASN A 10 9.03 10.88 -9.90
C ASN A 10 8.40 9.58 -10.40
N ARG A 11 9.12 8.77 -11.19
CA ARG A 11 8.65 7.47 -11.69
C ARG A 11 7.42 7.60 -12.60
N LEU A 12 7.43 8.64 -13.47
CA LEU A 12 6.36 8.92 -14.44
C LEU A 12 5.96 7.68 -15.25
N TYR A 13 6.94 6.84 -15.61
CA TYR A 13 6.69 5.60 -16.35
C TYR A 13 5.67 4.71 -15.62
N TYR A 14 5.90 4.43 -14.34
CA TYR A 14 4.98 3.62 -13.54
C TYR A 14 3.64 4.31 -13.33
N THR A 15 3.65 5.60 -13.02
CA THR A 15 2.42 6.38 -12.82
C THR A 15 1.50 6.34 -14.05
N LYS A 16 2.05 6.39 -15.27
CA LYS A 16 1.29 6.27 -16.53
C LYS A 16 0.62 4.92 -16.72
N ILE A 17 1.17 3.86 -16.15
CA ILE A 17 0.63 2.50 -16.24
C ILE A 17 -0.40 2.26 -15.13
N THR A 18 -0.06 2.58 -13.88
CA THR A 18 -0.83 2.17 -12.71
C THR A 18 -2.03 3.08 -12.43
N LEU A 19 -1.88 4.38 -12.59
CA LEU A 19 -2.97 5.32 -12.29
C LEU A 19 -4.22 5.10 -13.17
N PRO A 20 -4.12 4.89 -14.49
CA PRO A 20 -5.29 4.55 -15.30
C PRO A 20 -5.95 3.24 -14.87
N VAL A 21 -5.19 2.22 -14.50
CA VAL A 21 -5.73 0.94 -14.01
C VAL A 21 -6.50 1.15 -12.70
N LEU A 22 -5.95 1.92 -11.76
CA LEU A 22 -6.63 2.28 -10.52
C LEU A 22 -7.95 3.03 -10.80
N LEU A 23 -7.92 4.04 -11.64
CA LEU A 23 -9.09 4.88 -11.95
C LEU A 23 -10.18 4.09 -12.69
N ASN A 24 -9.81 3.19 -13.60
CA ASN A 24 -10.74 2.35 -14.36
C ASN A 24 -11.09 1.03 -13.67
N SER A 25 -10.56 0.75 -12.49
CA SER A 25 -10.98 -0.43 -11.74
C SER A 25 -12.49 -0.36 -11.41
N TYR A 26 -13.16 -1.51 -11.51
CA TYR A 26 -14.62 -1.66 -11.74
C TYR A 26 -15.53 -1.16 -10.62
N ASN A 27 -15.19 -0.34 -9.70
CA ASN A 27 -16.14 0.12 -8.69
C ASN A 27 -16.15 1.63 -8.52
N ASN A 28 -17.33 2.20 -8.27
CA ASN A 28 -17.53 3.61 -7.97
C ASN A 28 -17.54 3.91 -6.46
N SER A 29 -17.26 2.93 -5.61
CA SER A 29 -17.31 3.08 -4.15
C SER A 29 -16.08 3.75 -3.55
N PHE A 30 -15.13 4.22 -4.36
CA PHE A 30 -13.97 4.95 -3.86
C PHE A 30 -13.66 6.20 -4.66
N LYS A 31 -12.99 7.14 -4.00
CA LYS A 31 -12.40 8.35 -4.58
C LYS A 31 -10.88 8.32 -4.44
N VAL A 32 -10.20 8.98 -5.36
CA VAL A 32 -8.73 9.06 -5.40
C VAL A 32 -8.27 10.48 -5.15
N HIS A 33 -7.43 10.63 -4.15
CA HIS A 33 -6.71 11.85 -3.83
C HIS A 33 -5.26 11.68 -4.26
N ILE A 34 -4.86 12.34 -5.32
CA ILE A 34 -3.50 12.24 -5.84
C ILE A 34 -2.63 13.27 -5.15
N VAL A 35 -1.47 12.84 -4.65
CA VAL A 35 -0.46 13.74 -4.09
C VAL A 35 0.85 13.54 -4.83
N ASP A 36 1.22 14.51 -5.64
CA ASP A 36 2.57 14.60 -6.19
C ASP A 36 3.50 15.20 -5.17
N ASN A 37 4.56 14.50 -4.87
CA ASN A 37 5.48 14.83 -3.78
C ASN A 37 6.70 15.64 -4.26
N GLY A 38 6.49 16.53 -5.23
CA GLY A 38 7.53 17.38 -5.79
C GLY A 38 8.33 16.71 -6.91
N SER A 39 7.64 16.05 -7.83
CA SER A 39 8.26 15.39 -8.99
C SER A 39 8.86 16.39 -9.98
N THR A 40 9.93 15.96 -10.67
CA THR A 40 10.68 16.75 -11.65
C THR A 40 10.87 16.04 -13.00
N ASP A 41 10.23 14.87 -13.18
CA ASP A 41 10.40 13.98 -14.34
C ASP A 41 9.26 14.07 -15.37
N GLY A 42 8.40 15.11 -15.27
CA GLY A 42 7.21 15.27 -16.11
C GLY A 42 5.94 14.67 -15.52
N THR A 43 5.97 14.10 -14.30
CA THR A 43 4.79 13.58 -13.59
C THR A 43 3.76 14.69 -13.36
N VAL A 44 4.17 15.88 -12.98
CA VAL A 44 3.28 17.04 -12.75
C VAL A 44 2.52 17.41 -14.03
N GLU A 45 3.21 17.50 -15.16
CA GLU A 45 2.64 17.83 -16.47
C GLU A 45 1.65 16.76 -16.94
N TYR A 46 1.94 15.50 -16.64
CA TYR A 46 1.03 14.39 -16.91
C TYR A 46 -0.22 14.49 -16.04
N LEU A 47 -0.09 14.69 -14.73
CA LEU A 47 -1.22 14.79 -13.80
C LEU A 47 -2.13 15.99 -14.08
N LYS A 48 -1.59 17.12 -14.57
CA LYS A 48 -2.39 18.30 -14.97
C LYS A 48 -3.31 18.02 -16.15
N LYS A 49 -3.03 17.00 -16.95
CA LYS A 49 -3.84 16.63 -18.14
C LYS A 49 -4.88 15.55 -17.85
N ILE A 50 -4.82 14.91 -16.67
CA ILE A 50 -5.76 13.86 -16.31
C ILE A 50 -7.05 14.45 -15.78
N SER A 51 -8.18 13.94 -16.29
CA SER A 51 -9.50 14.18 -15.75
C SER A 51 -10.23 12.85 -15.65
N HIS A 52 -10.78 12.54 -14.47
CA HIS A 52 -11.56 11.31 -14.26
C HIS A 52 -12.52 11.49 -13.07
N PRO A 53 -13.78 10.98 -13.14
CA PRO A 53 -14.80 11.20 -12.10
C PRO A 53 -14.43 10.63 -10.71
N LYS A 54 -13.49 9.71 -10.63
CA LYS A 54 -12.97 9.21 -9.35
C LYS A 54 -11.91 10.10 -8.71
N ILE A 55 -11.32 11.03 -9.45
CA ILE A 55 -10.33 11.96 -8.88
C ILE A 55 -11.08 13.03 -8.09
N GLU A 56 -10.87 13.05 -6.79
CA GLU A 56 -11.45 14.05 -5.89
C GLU A 56 -10.53 15.26 -5.74
N SER A 57 -9.21 15.04 -5.70
CA SER A 57 -8.23 16.13 -5.60
C SER A 57 -6.87 15.75 -6.15
N ILE A 58 -6.11 16.74 -6.61
CA ILE A 58 -4.69 16.61 -6.95
C ILE A 58 -3.92 17.70 -6.21
N ILE A 59 -2.94 17.30 -5.41
CA ILE A 59 -2.09 18.20 -4.62
C ILE A 59 -0.66 18.10 -5.16
N TYR A 60 -0.04 19.24 -5.40
CA TYR A 60 1.35 19.33 -5.85
C TYR A 60 2.21 19.92 -4.75
N ASN A 61 3.04 19.10 -4.11
CA ASN A 61 3.99 19.55 -3.11
C ASN A 61 5.21 20.21 -3.78
N LYS A 62 5.77 21.25 -3.15
CA LYS A 62 6.97 21.93 -3.67
C LYS A 62 8.24 21.08 -3.57
N LYS A 63 8.23 20.06 -2.71
CA LYS A 63 9.37 19.17 -2.44
C LYS A 63 8.86 17.83 -1.90
N ASN A 64 9.71 16.82 -1.92
CA ASN A 64 9.41 15.52 -1.32
C ASN A 64 9.25 15.63 0.20
N GLU A 65 8.04 15.48 0.69
CA GLU A 65 7.68 15.49 2.12
C GLU A 65 7.68 14.07 2.74
N GLY A 66 8.07 13.04 1.99
CA GLY A 66 8.03 11.63 2.40
C GLY A 66 6.61 11.08 2.41
N LEU A 67 6.45 9.87 2.93
CA LEU A 67 5.16 9.17 2.96
C LEU A 67 4.24 9.65 4.10
N VAL A 68 4.82 9.93 5.26
CA VAL A 68 4.09 10.07 6.53
C VAL A 68 3.24 11.33 6.57
N LYS A 69 3.83 12.46 6.18
CA LYS A 69 3.18 13.76 6.30
C LYS A 69 1.95 13.88 5.38
N PRO A 70 2.05 13.59 4.06
CA PRO A 70 0.88 13.64 3.18
C PRO A 70 -0.19 12.63 3.58
N THR A 71 0.17 11.40 3.96
CA THR A 71 -0.81 10.40 4.36
C THR A 71 -1.55 10.78 5.65
N LYS A 72 -0.86 11.31 6.65
CA LYS A 72 -1.53 11.80 7.87
C LYS A 72 -2.43 13.00 7.63
N LYS A 73 -2.01 13.92 6.76
CA LYS A 73 -2.84 15.04 6.32
C LYS A 73 -4.11 14.53 5.64
N PHE A 74 -3.95 13.63 4.69
CA PHE A 74 -5.06 12.99 3.99
C PHE A 74 -6.04 12.31 4.96
N TRP A 75 -5.58 11.51 5.94
CA TRP A 75 -6.49 10.88 6.92
C TRP A 75 -7.32 11.89 7.72
N LYS A 76 -6.77 13.07 8.00
CA LYS A 76 -7.48 14.13 8.73
C LYS A 76 -8.53 14.82 7.87
N GLU A 77 -8.21 15.05 6.61
CA GLU A 77 -9.03 15.85 5.68
C GLU A 77 -10.11 15.02 4.98
N SER A 78 -9.92 13.71 4.83
CA SER A 78 -10.96 12.82 4.29
C SER A 78 -12.20 12.81 5.18
N ASN A 79 -13.36 12.65 4.56
CA ASN A 79 -14.65 12.44 5.23
C ASN A 79 -15.17 11.00 5.08
N ALA A 80 -14.41 10.12 4.43
CA ALA A 80 -14.80 8.73 4.24
C ALA A 80 -14.62 7.90 5.53
N ASP A 81 -15.41 6.85 5.70
CA ASP A 81 -15.28 5.92 6.83
C ASP A 81 -14.03 5.07 6.73
N LEU A 82 -13.66 4.72 5.53
CA LEU A 82 -12.47 3.95 5.19
C LEU A 82 -11.49 4.80 4.40
N VAL A 83 -10.21 4.70 4.74
CA VAL A 83 -9.12 5.36 4.03
C VAL A 83 -8.09 4.33 3.61
N GLY A 84 -7.52 4.50 2.43
CA GLY A 84 -6.52 3.59 1.90
C GLY A 84 -5.34 4.31 1.28
N LYS A 85 -4.31 3.55 0.97
CA LYS A 85 -3.12 4.01 0.27
C LYS A 85 -2.79 3.01 -0.85
N ILE A 86 -2.53 3.54 -2.03
CA ILE A 86 -2.00 2.78 -3.17
C ILE A 86 -0.76 3.50 -3.70
N ASP A 87 0.33 2.75 -3.85
CA ASP A 87 1.58 3.26 -4.39
C ASP A 87 1.55 3.32 -5.92
N ASN A 88 2.38 4.17 -6.50
CA ASN A 88 2.37 4.42 -7.95
C ASN A 88 3.04 3.33 -8.81
N ASP A 89 3.42 2.22 -8.22
CA ASP A 89 4.01 1.04 -8.86
C ASP A 89 3.13 -0.23 -8.72
N ILE A 90 1.86 -0.05 -8.39
CA ILE A 90 0.93 -1.14 -8.14
C ILE A 90 -0.15 -1.21 -9.21
N LEU A 91 -0.34 -2.38 -9.81
CA LEU A 91 -1.53 -2.73 -10.55
C LEU A 91 -2.55 -3.38 -9.61
N VAL A 92 -3.68 -2.73 -9.43
CA VAL A 92 -4.76 -3.25 -8.60
C VAL A 92 -5.56 -4.31 -9.35
N PRO A 93 -5.88 -5.48 -8.74
CA PRO A 93 -6.72 -6.48 -9.39
C PRO A 93 -8.19 -6.04 -9.42
N LYS A 94 -9.01 -6.74 -10.21
CA LYS A 94 -10.46 -6.49 -10.24
C LYS A 94 -11.07 -6.71 -8.86
N ASN A 95 -12.07 -5.88 -8.51
CA ASN A 95 -12.85 -5.99 -7.26
C ASN A 95 -11.99 -5.97 -5.98
N TRP A 96 -10.84 -5.31 -6.04
CA TRP A 96 -9.93 -5.26 -4.90
C TRP A 96 -10.51 -4.49 -3.72
N VAL A 97 -11.20 -3.39 -4.00
CA VAL A 97 -11.72 -2.50 -2.97
C VAL A 97 -12.93 -3.08 -2.25
N GLU A 98 -13.80 -3.80 -2.98
CA GLU A 98 -15.00 -4.43 -2.43
C GLU A 98 -14.66 -5.49 -1.38
N LYS A 99 -13.66 -6.33 -1.69
CA LYS A 99 -13.20 -7.37 -0.76
C LYS A 99 -12.66 -6.76 0.53
N LEU A 100 -11.92 -5.66 0.42
CA LEU A 100 -11.39 -4.94 1.59
C LEU A 100 -12.49 -4.22 2.37
N ILE A 101 -13.49 -3.65 1.71
CA ILE A 101 -14.68 -3.06 2.36
C ILE A 101 -15.43 -4.15 3.14
N ASP A 102 -15.74 -5.28 2.48
CA ASP A 102 -16.47 -6.40 3.10
C ASP A 102 -15.73 -6.91 4.35
N ALA A 103 -14.42 -7.06 4.28
CA ALA A 103 -13.60 -7.45 5.42
C ALA A 103 -13.73 -6.47 6.60
N HIS A 104 -13.69 -5.16 6.34
CA HIS A 104 -13.84 -4.15 7.38
C HIS A 104 -15.26 -4.05 7.96
N LEU A 105 -16.28 -4.44 7.19
CA LEU A 105 -17.66 -4.52 7.68
C LEU A 105 -17.87 -5.74 8.58
N LYS A 106 -17.32 -6.88 8.19
CA LYS A 106 -17.48 -8.15 8.91
C LYS A 106 -16.59 -8.29 10.15
N ILE A 107 -15.46 -7.59 10.18
CA ILE A 107 -14.49 -7.68 11.29
C ILE A 107 -14.32 -6.31 11.94
N PRO A 108 -15.04 -6.02 13.04
CA PRO A 108 -14.95 -4.73 13.74
C PRO A 108 -13.53 -4.37 14.19
N GLN A 109 -12.75 -5.37 14.62
CA GLN A 109 -11.38 -5.22 15.12
C GLN A 109 -10.34 -5.21 13.98
N LEU A 110 -10.76 -5.24 12.70
CA LEU A 110 -9.81 -5.16 11.60
C LEU A 110 -9.11 -3.80 11.61
N GLY A 111 -7.81 -3.82 11.78
CA GLY A 111 -6.93 -2.66 11.67
C GLY A 111 -6.55 -2.42 10.21
N VAL A 112 -5.27 -2.61 9.87
CA VAL A 112 -4.80 -2.46 8.50
C VAL A 112 -4.97 -3.77 7.75
N CYS A 113 -5.62 -3.69 6.59
CA CYS A 113 -5.86 -4.84 5.72
C CYS A 113 -5.47 -4.52 4.29
N GLY A 114 -4.85 -5.48 3.62
CA GLY A 114 -4.42 -5.33 2.23
C GLY A 114 -4.24 -6.68 1.56
N TYR A 115 -3.64 -6.65 0.37
CA TYR A 115 -3.24 -7.83 -0.37
C TYR A 115 -1.74 -8.05 -0.22
N CYS A 116 -1.30 -9.27 -0.42
CA CYS A 116 0.11 -9.63 -0.38
C CYS A 116 0.87 -9.00 -1.55
N HIS A 117 2.09 -8.55 -1.31
CA HIS A 117 2.94 -7.94 -2.33
C HIS A 117 4.05 -8.86 -2.83
N PHE A 118 4.15 -10.07 -2.31
CA PHE A 118 5.13 -11.05 -2.75
C PHE A 118 4.56 -11.96 -3.84
N ARG A 119 5.41 -12.42 -4.73
CA ARG A 119 5.04 -13.40 -5.75
C ARG A 119 4.82 -14.77 -5.12
N GLY A 120 3.92 -15.57 -5.70
CA GLY A 120 3.63 -16.90 -5.19
C GLY A 120 4.81 -17.88 -5.19
N GLU A 121 5.86 -17.60 -5.96
CA GLU A 121 7.12 -18.37 -5.99
C GLU A 121 8.08 -18.00 -4.85
N ASP A 122 7.84 -16.88 -4.16
CA ASP A 122 8.72 -16.38 -3.11
C ASP A 122 8.43 -17.00 -1.73
N TYR A 123 7.27 -17.60 -1.57
CA TYR A 123 6.84 -18.17 -0.28
C TYR A 123 6.23 -19.57 -0.40
N ASN A 124 6.23 -20.29 0.70
CA ASN A 124 5.60 -21.61 0.78
C ASN A 124 4.07 -21.48 0.93
N LYS A 125 3.33 -21.72 -0.16
CA LYS A 125 1.86 -21.60 -0.20
C LYS A 125 1.17 -22.52 0.81
N VAL A 126 1.68 -23.73 1.01
CA VAL A 126 1.12 -24.69 1.98
C VAL A 126 1.28 -24.17 3.41
N ALA A 127 2.48 -23.68 3.76
CA ALA A 127 2.71 -23.12 5.09
C ALA A 127 1.86 -21.86 5.34
N VAL A 128 1.64 -21.04 4.32
CA VAL A 128 0.77 -19.85 4.41
C VAL A 128 -0.67 -20.27 4.65
N SER A 129 -1.19 -21.24 3.88
CA SER A 129 -2.59 -21.68 3.98
C SER A 129 -2.93 -22.25 5.35
N GLN A 130 -1.98 -22.92 5.99
CA GLN A 130 -2.15 -23.47 7.37
C GLN A 130 -2.27 -22.39 8.45
N LYS A 131 -1.95 -21.14 8.14
CA LYS A 131 -1.98 -20.00 9.08
C LYS A 131 -3.07 -18.98 8.72
N VAL A 132 -3.95 -19.32 7.80
CA VAL A 132 -5.11 -18.50 7.47
C VAL A 132 -6.20 -18.77 8.50
N GLU A 133 -6.80 -17.71 8.99
CA GLU A 133 -7.91 -17.73 9.93
C GLU A 133 -9.19 -17.31 9.23
N ASP A 134 -10.29 -18.04 9.45
CA ASP A 134 -11.63 -17.57 9.12
C ASP A 134 -12.16 -16.72 10.27
N ILE A 135 -12.47 -15.48 9.98
CA ILE A 135 -13.06 -14.54 10.92
C ILE A 135 -14.36 -14.00 10.30
N ASN A 136 -15.48 -14.50 10.75
CA ASN A 136 -16.81 -14.13 10.25
C ASN A 136 -16.98 -14.31 8.73
N GLY A 137 -16.43 -15.39 8.17
CA GLY A 137 -16.46 -15.68 6.73
C GLY A 137 -15.48 -14.83 5.90
N VAL A 138 -14.49 -14.24 6.54
CA VAL A 138 -13.36 -13.55 5.89
C VAL A 138 -12.07 -14.25 6.23
N TYR A 139 -11.38 -14.71 5.20
CA TYR A 139 -10.12 -15.46 5.35
C TYR A 139 -8.94 -14.49 5.41
N ILE A 140 -8.21 -14.50 6.52
CA ILE A 140 -7.10 -13.58 6.78
C ILE A 140 -5.85 -14.34 7.20
N ARG A 141 -4.73 -14.05 6.53
CA ARG A 141 -3.40 -14.37 7.02
C ARG A 141 -2.91 -13.21 7.88
N ARG A 142 -2.90 -13.40 9.21
CA ARG A 142 -2.44 -12.34 10.13
C ARG A 142 -0.99 -11.99 9.89
N GLN A 143 -0.72 -10.68 10.00
CA GLN A 143 0.62 -10.12 9.89
C GLN A 143 0.83 -9.06 10.98
N PRO A 144 2.05 -8.92 11.52
CA PRO A 144 2.34 -7.88 12.51
C PRO A 144 2.23 -6.47 11.92
N TRP A 145 2.42 -6.34 10.60
CA TRP A 145 2.23 -5.11 9.85
C TRP A 145 1.97 -5.43 8.36
N ILE A 146 1.28 -4.52 7.70
CA ILE A 146 0.95 -4.57 6.27
C ILE A 146 1.80 -3.52 5.56
N GLY A 147 2.30 -3.86 4.38
CA GLY A 147 3.13 -2.98 3.55
C GLY A 147 2.40 -1.74 3.02
N GLY A 148 2.96 -1.13 1.98
CA GLY A 148 2.57 0.20 1.50
C GLY A 148 1.12 0.35 1.01
N ASN A 149 0.44 -0.75 0.64
CA ASN A 149 -0.90 -0.73 0.03
C ASN A 149 -1.92 -1.37 0.95
N TYR A 150 -2.97 -0.64 1.32
CA TYR A 150 -3.93 -1.08 2.34
C TYR A 150 -5.20 -0.23 2.37
N ILE A 151 -6.21 -0.75 3.08
CA ILE A 151 -7.36 0.02 3.59
C ILE A 151 -7.42 -0.13 5.11
N VAL A 152 -7.93 0.90 5.78
CA VAL A 152 -8.13 0.96 7.24
C VAL A 152 -9.30 1.87 7.57
N LYS A 153 -9.99 1.62 8.70
CA LYS A 153 -11.02 2.55 9.22
C LYS A 153 -10.38 3.89 9.61
N ARG A 154 -10.90 4.99 9.07
CA ARG A 154 -10.38 6.33 9.35
C ARG A 154 -10.40 6.66 10.84
N SER A 155 -11.49 6.33 11.53
CA SER A 155 -11.60 6.51 12.99
C SER A 155 -10.46 5.83 13.75
N THR A 156 -10.08 4.62 13.34
CA THR A 156 -8.99 3.85 13.95
C THR A 156 -7.65 4.57 13.86
N VAL A 157 -7.30 5.10 12.69
CA VAL A 157 -6.02 5.83 12.52
C VAL A 157 -6.03 7.20 13.17
N LEU A 158 -7.18 7.86 13.30
CA LEU A 158 -7.28 9.15 13.98
C LEU A 158 -7.21 9.03 15.51
N GLN A 159 -7.87 8.05 16.11
CA GLN A 159 -7.85 7.81 17.55
C GLN A 159 -6.46 7.42 18.06
N ASN A 160 -5.68 6.73 17.24
CA ASN A 160 -4.35 6.24 17.59
C ASN A 160 -3.22 7.14 17.10
N ASN A 161 -3.48 8.40 16.85
CA ASN A 161 -2.57 9.37 16.20
C ASN A 161 -1.39 9.84 17.09
N ARG A 162 -1.14 9.23 18.25
CA ARG A 162 -0.09 9.62 19.20
C ARG A 162 1.31 9.08 18.86
N TYR A 163 1.50 8.42 17.75
CA TYR A 163 2.82 7.94 17.39
C TYR A 163 3.69 9.08 16.84
N ARG A 164 4.68 9.45 17.65
CA ARG A 164 5.77 10.32 17.21
C ARG A 164 6.66 9.56 16.24
N GLN A 165 7.04 10.22 15.16
CA GLN A 165 8.08 9.75 14.26
C GLN A 165 9.36 9.61 15.06
N SER A 166 9.78 8.42 15.47
CA SER A 166 11.08 8.23 16.10
C SER A 166 12.14 8.33 15.00
N ARG A 167 12.82 9.48 14.94
CA ARG A 167 14.10 9.60 14.25
C ARG A 167 15.13 8.79 15.03
N LYS A 168 15.25 7.51 14.80
CA LYS A 168 16.48 6.79 15.13
C LYS A 168 17.33 6.79 13.86
N LEU A 169 18.33 7.69 13.83
CA LEU A 169 19.49 7.56 12.97
C LEU A 169 20.24 6.30 13.41
N PHE A 170 19.95 5.18 12.79
CA PHE A 170 20.84 4.02 12.84
C PHE A 170 21.35 3.80 11.43
N GLN A 171 22.64 4.08 11.26
CA GLN A 171 23.49 3.69 10.12
C GLN A 171 22.77 3.62 8.77
N LYS A 172 22.63 4.77 8.09
CA LYS A 172 22.28 4.92 6.66
C LYS A 172 20.98 4.26 6.15
N ARG A 173 20.13 3.69 6.99
CA ARG A 173 18.76 3.29 6.63
C ARG A 173 17.79 4.10 7.46
N ILE A 174 17.06 5.00 6.80
CA ILE A 174 15.83 5.57 7.34
C ILE A 174 14.82 4.42 7.30
N LEU A 175 14.82 3.57 8.30
CA LEU A 175 13.75 2.61 8.54
C LEU A 175 12.52 3.43 8.91
N TYR A 176 11.62 3.52 7.98
CA TYR A 176 10.45 4.38 8.00
C TYR A 176 9.56 4.07 9.19
N GLY A 177 9.50 4.98 10.15
CA GLY A 177 8.60 4.91 11.29
C GLY A 177 7.11 5.03 10.96
N PHE A 178 6.72 4.77 9.70
CA PHE A 178 5.33 4.78 9.28
C PHE A 178 4.56 3.56 9.80
N ASN A 179 5.21 2.42 9.95
CA ASN A 179 4.58 1.19 10.44
C ASN A 179 4.30 1.21 11.94
N LYS A 180 4.87 2.17 12.69
CA LYS A 180 4.69 2.22 14.14
C LYS A 180 3.24 2.46 14.60
N TYR A 181 2.39 3.05 13.76
CA TYR A 181 0.97 3.15 14.05
C TYR A 181 0.30 1.78 14.08
N GLN A 182 0.71 0.85 13.22
CA GLN A 182 0.18 -0.53 13.20
C GLN A 182 0.53 -1.28 14.50
N GLU A 183 1.76 -1.12 15.01
CA GLU A 183 2.13 -1.66 16.32
C GLU A 183 1.24 -1.10 17.45
N THR A 184 0.90 0.18 17.38
CA THR A 184 0.00 0.81 18.36
C THR A 184 -1.41 0.25 18.23
N LEU A 185 -1.91 0.07 17.02
CA LEU A 185 -3.21 -0.56 16.76
C LEU A 185 -3.24 -2.00 17.28
N ALA A 186 -2.19 -2.79 17.00
CA ALA A 186 -2.09 -4.16 17.50
C ALA A 186 -2.13 -4.23 19.03
N LYS A 187 -1.44 -3.32 19.73
CA LYS A 187 -1.49 -3.20 21.20
C LYS A 187 -2.88 -2.84 21.74
N ASN A 188 -3.70 -2.19 20.92
CA ASN A 188 -5.08 -1.84 21.24
C ASN A 188 -6.09 -2.91 20.76
N GLY A 189 -5.62 -4.13 20.44
CA GLY A 189 -6.47 -5.26 20.08
C GLY A 189 -6.91 -5.32 18.62
N PHE A 190 -6.39 -4.43 17.74
CA PHE A 190 -6.66 -4.51 16.32
C PHE A 190 -5.80 -5.59 15.65
N ILE A 191 -6.37 -6.29 14.70
CA ILE A 191 -5.70 -7.28 13.87
C ILE A 191 -5.31 -6.70 12.52
N HIS A 192 -4.15 -7.08 12.02
CA HIS A 192 -3.69 -6.74 10.67
C HIS A 192 -3.52 -8.01 9.86
N GLY A 193 -3.75 -7.94 8.55
CA GLY A 193 -3.57 -9.13 7.73
C GLY A 193 -3.72 -8.90 6.24
N TYR A 194 -3.30 -9.91 5.52
CA TYR A 194 -3.57 -10.05 4.09
C TYR A 194 -4.84 -10.86 3.88
N LEU A 195 -5.69 -10.41 2.95
CA LEU A 195 -6.86 -11.17 2.56
C LEU A 195 -6.48 -12.42 1.77
N CYS A 196 -7.25 -13.47 1.99
CA CYS A 196 -7.17 -14.73 1.28
C CYS A 196 -8.53 -15.06 0.65
N ASP A 197 -8.51 -15.96 -0.32
CA ASP A 197 -9.73 -16.58 -0.85
C ASP A 197 -10.21 -17.76 0.02
N GLU A 198 -11.30 -18.36 -0.35
CA GLU A 198 -11.90 -19.53 0.31
C GLU A 198 -11.01 -20.79 0.31
N ASN A 199 -10.01 -20.84 -0.57
CA ASN A 199 -9.02 -21.90 -0.66
C ASN A 199 -7.75 -21.56 0.14
N ASN A 200 -7.79 -20.52 0.98
CA ASN A 200 -6.67 -20.01 1.76
C ASN A 200 -5.49 -19.49 0.93
N SER A 201 -5.71 -19.12 -0.34
CA SER A 201 -4.72 -18.50 -1.19
C SER A 201 -4.73 -16.99 -1.01
N LEU A 202 -3.55 -16.38 -0.89
CA LEU A 202 -3.43 -14.93 -0.74
C LEU A 202 -3.91 -14.19 -1.99
N TYR A 203 -4.72 -13.16 -1.81
CA TYR A 203 -4.86 -12.13 -2.84
C TYR A 203 -3.59 -11.30 -2.92
N THR A 204 -3.16 -10.97 -4.13
CA THR A 204 -1.90 -10.28 -4.37
C THR A 204 -2.10 -8.94 -5.08
N TRP A 205 -1.28 -7.95 -4.71
CA TRP A 205 -1.01 -6.79 -5.54
C TRP A 205 0.01 -7.17 -6.62
N ASP A 206 -0.11 -6.59 -7.81
CA ASP A 206 0.88 -6.79 -8.86
C ASP A 206 1.87 -5.62 -8.86
N HIS A 207 3.07 -5.87 -8.32
CA HIS A 207 4.15 -4.91 -8.21
C HIS A 207 4.96 -4.84 -9.49
N ILE A 208 4.82 -3.76 -10.25
CA ILE A 208 5.50 -3.58 -11.53
C ILE A 208 6.94 -3.05 -11.39
N ASP A 209 7.36 -2.69 -10.18
CA ASP A 209 8.76 -2.36 -9.87
C ASP A 209 9.59 -3.58 -9.41
N ASP A 210 9.00 -4.77 -9.36
CA ASP A 210 9.74 -6.02 -9.23
C ASP A 210 10.55 -6.26 -10.51
N PRO A 211 11.88 -6.43 -10.45
CA PRO A 211 12.71 -6.68 -11.64
C PRO A 211 12.28 -7.86 -12.50
N ARG A 212 11.48 -8.77 -11.97
CA ARG A 212 10.91 -9.93 -12.69
C ARG A 212 9.60 -9.62 -13.42
N HIS A 213 9.02 -8.40 -13.22
CA HIS A 213 7.76 -8.03 -13.85
C HIS A 213 7.96 -7.57 -15.31
N PRO A 214 7.06 -7.94 -16.26
CA PRO A 214 7.18 -7.53 -17.67
C PRO A 214 7.18 -6.01 -17.89
N PHE A 215 6.53 -5.23 -17.02
CA PHE A 215 6.53 -3.77 -17.05
C PHE A 215 7.64 -3.13 -16.19
N PHE A 216 8.57 -3.93 -15.73
CA PHE A 216 9.69 -3.39 -14.97
C PHE A 216 10.48 -2.38 -15.79
N PHE A 217 10.76 -1.25 -15.19
CA PHE A 217 11.63 -0.22 -15.72
C PHE A 217 12.67 0.15 -14.68
N LYS A 218 13.94 -0.01 -15.02
CA LYS A 218 15.01 0.31 -14.10
C LYS A 218 15.14 1.81 -13.90
N ASP A 219 14.81 2.28 -12.70
CA ASP A 219 15.02 3.64 -12.26
C ASP A 219 16.45 3.77 -11.71
N GLU A 220 17.39 4.23 -12.55
CA GLU A 220 18.81 4.32 -12.18
C GLU A 220 19.04 5.20 -10.94
N GLU A 221 18.27 6.29 -10.75
CA GLU A 221 18.38 7.15 -9.58
C GLU A 221 17.95 6.42 -8.31
N TYR A 222 16.85 5.67 -8.38
CA TYR A 222 16.34 4.87 -7.27
C TYR A 222 17.34 3.80 -6.83
N TYR A 223 17.94 3.10 -7.77
CA TYR A 223 18.96 2.07 -7.51
C TYR A 223 20.24 2.69 -6.93
N LYS A 224 20.68 3.82 -7.48
CA LYS A 224 21.86 4.54 -7.00
C LYS A 224 21.68 5.03 -5.56
N ILE A 225 20.52 5.61 -5.22
CA ILE A 225 20.22 6.09 -3.85
C ILE A 225 20.22 4.93 -2.87
N ARG A 226 19.72 3.75 -3.26
CA ARG A 226 19.66 2.56 -2.42
C ARG A 226 20.97 1.77 -2.40
N ASN A 227 21.89 2.03 -3.32
CA ASN A 227 23.10 1.24 -3.53
C ASN A 227 22.78 -0.27 -3.66
N MET A 228 21.81 -0.61 -4.48
CA MET A 228 21.31 -1.96 -4.72
C MET A 228 21.32 -2.25 -6.22
N THR A 229 21.52 -3.53 -6.56
CA THR A 229 21.32 -4.08 -7.91
C THR A 229 19.92 -4.69 -8.04
N GLU A 230 19.50 -5.05 -9.24
CA GLU A 230 18.26 -5.80 -9.47
C GLU A 230 18.25 -7.12 -8.69
N ASP A 231 19.36 -7.85 -8.71
CA ASP A 231 19.52 -9.09 -7.94
C ASP A 231 19.38 -8.87 -6.44
N ASP A 232 19.85 -7.73 -5.90
CA ASP A 232 19.70 -7.40 -4.50
C ASP A 232 18.24 -7.13 -4.14
N ILE A 233 17.48 -6.50 -5.04
CA ILE A 233 16.04 -6.29 -4.88
C ILE A 233 15.29 -7.63 -4.90
N ILE A 234 15.59 -8.51 -5.86
CA ILE A 234 14.97 -9.84 -5.94
C ILE A 234 15.30 -10.66 -4.68
N LYS A 235 16.53 -10.65 -4.23
CA LYS A 235 16.94 -11.32 -2.98
C LYS A 235 16.20 -10.76 -1.77
N TRP A 236 16.00 -9.45 -1.74
CA TRP A 236 15.24 -8.81 -0.66
C TRP A 236 13.77 -9.26 -0.67
N TYR A 237 13.08 -9.26 -1.81
CA TYR A 237 11.70 -9.77 -1.92
C TYR A 237 11.60 -11.22 -1.43
N LYS A 238 12.49 -12.10 -1.90
CA LYS A 238 12.51 -13.52 -1.48
C LYS A 238 12.76 -13.69 0.02
N LYS A 239 13.67 -12.90 0.58
CA LYS A 239 13.98 -12.93 2.00
C LYS A 239 12.79 -12.49 2.85
N ASP A 240 12.17 -11.35 2.52
CA ASP A 240 11.02 -10.84 3.26
C ASP A 240 9.82 -11.78 3.15
N ALA A 241 9.55 -12.33 1.97
CA ALA A 241 8.50 -13.33 1.80
C ALA A 241 8.75 -14.56 2.67
N LYS A 242 9.99 -15.02 2.74
CA LYS A 242 10.39 -16.13 3.60
C LYS A 242 10.23 -15.83 5.09
N GLU A 243 10.56 -14.61 5.52
CA GLU A 243 10.45 -14.22 6.94
C GLU A 243 8.99 -14.03 7.38
N PHE A 244 8.11 -13.54 6.51
CA PHE A 244 6.72 -13.19 6.85
C PHE A 244 5.67 -14.18 6.39
N LEU A 245 5.96 -15.00 5.39
CA LEU A 245 4.98 -15.87 4.74
C LEU A 245 5.33 -17.37 4.77
N GLN A 246 6.23 -17.81 5.67
CA GLN A 246 6.54 -19.23 5.87
C GLN A 246 6.25 -19.72 7.29
#